data_6dea3713df051027344de57508df56df
#
_entry.id   6dea3713df051027344de57508df56df
#
_cell.length_a   1.000
_cell.length_b   1.000
_cell.length_c   1.000
_cell.angle_alpha   90.00
_cell.angle_beta   90.00
_cell.angle_gamma   90.00
#
_symmetry.space_group_name_H-M   'P 1'
#
loop_
_entity.id
_entity.type
_entity.pdbx_description
1 polymer ?
#
loop_
_entity_poly.entity_id
_entity_poly.type
_entity_poly.pdbx_seq_one_letter_code
_entity_poly.pdbx_strand_id
1 'polypeptide(L)'
;MTLEEKINRLREATEKYRKNTNAEPQNSFEAEAKKVAKHEAEKNKQLADWLEELKYGGLATAITVIFVAVVVLVNVVVTQLDKRFPNAKLDLTTANLYEISDETLDYIRNLDKDVDVAISSDEATFTSDKYNKMIAETLSKYQGYSDRINVTYFDTTKDPDVLSKYQELYGGSIQSGQVIINSGKRIKVYNTQTDMFEVDQQKYQYYQYGMASFSDCITAFKGEQTLTSGIMNVTDSNPKTVGILATSNGSPIFAQTSSSADPNTYAFYAMENLLDENGYDVKRLDMMTDELDTATYDILILPAPKTDLTMDSIQKLQDFMYNDGNLGKQLVYIADYTQSSTPNLDAFLKEWNVQVDYSSVIDENNSSNQQVNILLSQNSNSSFVAPVVTVTDDEDYNGHLANTSLPIVAPMARSIQTLTANNGRTVTSLLTSSETSYCYPLSPKTYNTDGTDGTAADGETQAATEAATEAAAENTTTTTSFDKDAAPHGANTVMALCRDQQSTGDSFIESDVIVLGSMSMLDANLVQNSSYNNAEYFVGLLNSVCGKEDSIVVASKDLTQTSITATATQLKVIRLVVVFLIPLTVVVAGVIVAVRRRYR
;
A
#
# COMPACT_ATOMS: atom_id res chain seq x y z
N MET A 1 -79.32 -32.03 -67.76
CA MET A 1 -78.53 -32.09 -66.52
C MET A 1 -78.45 -30.71 -65.90
N THR A 2 -79.08 -30.53 -64.79
CA THR A 2 -79.14 -29.25 -64.10
C THR A 2 -77.77 -28.88 -63.50
N LEU A 3 -77.54 -27.66 -63.16
CA LEU A 3 -76.28 -27.18 -62.57
C LEU A 3 -75.95 -27.93 -61.26
N GLU A 4 -76.98 -28.23 -60.51
CA GLU A 4 -76.96 -28.97 -59.26
C GLU A 4 -76.52 -30.42 -59.45
N GLU A 5 -77.01 -31.10 -60.50
CA GLU A 5 -76.54 -32.43 -60.85
C GLU A 5 -75.06 -32.45 -61.32
N LYS A 6 -74.60 -31.38 -61.98
CA LYS A 6 -73.22 -31.23 -62.35
C LYS A 6 -72.29 -31.07 -61.14
N ILE A 7 -72.73 -30.23 -60.19
CA ILE A 7 -71.98 -29.99 -58.95
C ILE A 7 -71.92 -31.26 -58.09
N ASN A 8 -73.01 -32.02 -57.95
CA ASN A 8 -72.99 -33.26 -57.20
C ASN A 8 -72.10 -34.33 -57.81
N ARG A 9 -72.15 -34.50 -59.15
CA ARG A 9 -71.24 -35.42 -59.84
C ARG A 9 -69.76 -35.04 -59.73
N LEU A 10 -69.45 -33.73 -59.78
CA LEU A 10 -68.09 -33.24 -59.54
C LEU A 10 -67.66 -33.51 -58.09
N ARG A 11 -68.53 -33.36 -57.16
CA ARG A 11 -68.29 -33.64 -55.73
C ARG A 11 -68.01 -35.13 -55.48
N GLU A 12 -68.82 -36.02 -56.02
CA GLU A 12 -68.65 -37.47 -55.93
C GLU A 12 -67.38 -37.93 -56.64
N ALA A 13 -67.11 -37.40 -57.83
CA ALA A 13 -65.90 -37.68 -58.54
C ALA A 13 -64.63 -37.16 -57.78
N THR A 14 -64.69 -35.97 -57.18
CA THR A 14 -63.60 -35.41 -56.39
C THR A 14 -63.31 -36.30 -55.16
N GLU A 15 -64.34 -36.78 -54.46
CA GLU A 15 -64.17 -37.72 -53.36
C GLU A 15 -63.55 -39.04 -53.78
N LYS A 16 -63.92 -39.58 -54.95
CA LYS A 16 -63.33 -40.79 -55.54
C LYS A 16 -61.85 -40.61 -55.81
N TYR A 17 -61.41 -39.47 -56.36
CA TYR A 17 -60.01 -39.19 -56.65
C TYR A 17 -59.22 -38.79 -55.41
N ARG A 18 -59.86 -38.22 -54.39
CA ARG A 18 -59.24 -37.97 -53.08
C ARG A 18 -58.89 -39.25 -52.36
N LYS A 19 -59.67 -40.34 -52.56
CA LYS A 19 -59.40 -41.65 -51.94
C LYS A 19 -58.48 -42.54 -52.77
N ASN A 20 -58.36 -42.28 -54.09
CA ASN A 20 -57.52 -43.10 -54.99
C ASN A 20 -56.83 -42.27 -56.08
N THR A 21 -55.63 -41.77 -55.79
CA THR A 21 -54.85 -40.88 -56.64
C THR A 21 -54.37 -41.50 -57.98
N ASN A 22 -54.49 -42.82 -58.14
CA ASN A 22 -53.99 -43.55 -59.35
C ASN A 22 -55.12 -43.88 -60.32
N ALA A 23 -56.36 -43.54 -60.08
CA ALA A 23 -57.45 -43.81 -61.01
C ALA A 23 -57.34 -42.89 -62.25
N GLU A 24 -57.46 -43.54 -63.47
CA GLU A 24 -57.48 -42.74 -64.73
C GLU A 24 -58.89 -42.22 -65.01
N PRO A 25 -59.01 -40.93 -65.47
CA PRO A 25 -60.31 -40.33 -65.74
C PRO A 25 -60.94 -40.96 -67.00
N GLN A 26 -62.21 -41.28 -66.91
CA GLN A 26 -62.97 -41.85 -68.03
C GLN A 26 -63.75 -40.82 -68.81
N ASN A 27 -63.93 -39.65 -68.32
CA ASN A 27 -64.62 -38.55 -69.00
C ASN A 27 -64.11 -37.16 -68.54
N SER A 28 -64.62 -36.06 -69.17
CA SER A 28 -64.17 -34.71 -68.85
C SER A 28 -64.42 -34.27 -67.42
N PHE A 29 -65.43 -34.77 -66.77
CA PHE A 29 -65.76 -34.48 -65.35
C PHE A 29 -64.77 -35.17 -64.41
N GLU A 30 -64.39 -36.37 -64.72
CA GLU A 30 -63.42 -37.10 -63.93
C GLU A 30 -61.99 -36.50 -64.08
N ALA A 31 -61.65 -35.94 -65.25
CA ALA A 31 -60.41 -35.24 -65.45
C ALA A 31 -60.34 -33.92 -64.67
N GLU A 32 -61.48 -33.21 -64.57
CA GLU A 32 -61.57 -31.97 -63.78
C GLU A 32 -61.52 -32.27 -62.29
N ALA A 33 -62.23 -33.32 -61.84
CA ALA A 33 -62.19 -33.81 -60.44
C ALA A 33 -60.78 -34.24 -60.04
N LYS A 34 -60.03 -34.89 -60.93
CA LYS A 34 -58.63 -35.28 -60.67
C LYS A 34 -57.74 -34.05 -60.51
N LYS A 35 -57.92 -32.98 -61.31
CA LYS A 35 -57.21 -31.72 -61.16
C LYS A 35 -57.50 -31.05 -59.83
N VAL A 36 -58.78 -30.98 -59.45
CA VAL A 36 -59.20 -30.38 -58.15
C VAL A 36 -58.65 -31.21 -56.97
N ALA A 37 -58.74 -32.54 -57.01
CA ALA A 37 -58.21 -33.38 -55.96
C ALA A 37 -56.66 -33.27 -55.84
N LYS A 38 -55.96 -33.12 -56.96
CA LYS A 38 -54.50 -32.90 -56.96
C LYS A 38 -54.16 -31.53 -56.37
N HIS A 39 -54.90 -30.47 -56.73
CA HIS A 39 -54.73 -29.14 -56.20
C HIS A 39 -54.98 -29.06 -54.68
N GLU A 40 -56.06 -29.73 -54.18
CA GLU A 40 -56.34 -29.85 -52.76
C GLU A 40 -55.25 -30.63 -52.01
N ALA A 41 -54.74 -31.72 -52.63
CA ALA A 41 -53.63 -32.49 -52.03
C ALA A 41 -52.33 -31.70 -51.93
N GLU A 42 -51.98 -30.91 -53.01
CA GLU A 42 -50.86 -30.00 -53.02
C GLU A 42 -51.02 -28.89 -51.95
N LYS A 43 -52.20 -28.26 -51.85
CA LYS A 43 -52.49 -27.26 -50.85
C LYS A 43 -52.42 -27.76 -49.42
N ASN A 44 -52.94 -28.99 -49.16
CA ASN A 44 -52.85 -29.65 -47.87
C ASN A 44 -51.38 -30.04 -47.52
N LYS A 45 -50.57 -30.43 -48.52
CA LYS A 45 -49.17 -30.65 -48.33
C LYS A 45 -48.40 -29.37 -48.01
N GLN A 46 -48.65 -28.29 -48.75
CA GLN A 46 -48.05 -26.98 -48.43
C GLN A 46 -48.42 -26.49 -47.04
N LEU A 47 -49.67 -26.70 -46.60
CA LEU A 47 -50.14 -26.31 -45.26
C LEU A 47 -49.46 -27.18 -44.18
N ALA A 48 -49.25 -28.48 -44.45
CA ALA A 48 -48.55 -29.36 -43.52
C ALA A 48 -47.08 -28.98 -43.41
N ASP A 49 -46.39 -28.73 -44.55
CA ASP A 49 -45.03 -28.26 -44.58
C ASP A 49 -44.86 -26.93 -43.85
N TRP A 50 -45.76 -25.96 -44.06
CA TRP A 50 -45.78 -24.69 -43.36
C TRP A 50 -46.04 -24.82 -41.84
N LEU A 51 -46.91 -25.69 -41.41
CA LEU A 51 -47.14 -26.01 -39.99
C LEU A 51 -45.93 -26.70 -39.35
N GLU A 52 -45.20 -27.53 -40.09
CA GLU A 52 -43.94 -28.14 -39.63
C GLU A 52 -42.84 -27.08 -39.47
N GLU A 53 -42.68 -26.19 -40.44
CA GLU A 53 -41.73 -25.07 -40.34
C GLU A 53 -42.04 -24.11 -39.16
N LEU A 54 -43.35 -23.78 -38.96
CA LEU A 54 -43.77 -23.01 -37.80
C LEU A 54 -43.49 -23.70 -36.46
N LYS A 55 -43.70 -25.03 -36.39
CA LYS A 55 -43.45 -25.79 -35.19
C LYS A 55 -41.97 -25.82 -34.81
N TYR A 56 -41.09 -25.97 -35.79
CA TYR A 56 -39.64 -26.02 -35.53
C TYR A 56 -39.00 -24.62 -35.46
N GLY A 57 -39.41 -23.68 -36.30
CA GLY A 57 -38.97 -22.31 -36.27
C GLY A 57 -39.47 -21.57 -35.00
N GLY A 58 -40.70 -21.76 -34.62
CA GLY A 58 -41.28 -21.17 -33.40
C GLY A 58 -40.65 -21.73 -32.11
N LEU A 59 -40.33 -23.05 -32.09
CA LEU A 59 -39.62 -23.69 -30.98
C LEU A 59 -38.17 -23.17 -30.86
N ALA A 60 -37.47 -23.05 -31.99
CA ALA A 60 -36.10 -22.53 -32.00
C ALA A 60 -36.09 -21.07 -31.54
N THR A 61 -37.01 -20.24 -32.02
CA THR A 61 -37.12 -18.84 -31.58
C THR A 61 -37.45 -18.75 -30.09
N ALA A 62 -38.39 -19.57 -29.60
CA ALA A 62 -38.72 -19.61 -28.16
C ALA A 62 -37.53 -20.02 -27.28
N ILE A 63 -36.75 -21.02 -27.71
CA ILE A 63 -35.52 -21.45 -27.00
C ILE A 63 -34.50 -20.31 -27.01
N THR A 64 -34.31 -19.62 -28.12
CA THR A 64 -33.36 -18.51 -28.21
C THR A 64 -33.77 -17.35 -27.29
N VAL A 65 -35.07 -16.99 -27.27
CA VAL A 65 -35.60 -15.94 -26.36
C VAL A 65 -35.44 -16.34 -24.90
N ILE A 66 -35.71 -17.60 -24.55
CA ILE A 66 -35.49 -18.11 -23.18
C ILE A 66 -34.00 -18.07 -22.83
N PHE A 67 -33.11 -18.46 -23.75
CA PHE A 67 -31.68 -18.41 -23.52
C PHE A 67 -31.18 -16.98 -23.27
N VAL A 68 -31.61 -16.02 -24.10
CA VAL A 68 -31.28 -14.59 -23.90
C VAL A 68 -31.85 -14.09 -22.56
N ALA A 69 -33.08 -14.45 -22.22
CA ALA A 69 -33.69 -14.08 -20.93
C ALA A 69 -32.90 -14.67 -19.75
N VAL A 70 -32.45 -15.93 -19.83
CA VAL A 70 -31.61 -16.55 -18.81
C VAL A 70 -30.25 -15.85 -18.70
N VAL A 71 -29.59 -15.50 -19.81
CA VAL A 71 -28.33 -14.74 -19.79
C VAL A 71 -28.51 -13.38 -19.13
N VAL A 72 -29.59 -12.66 -19.48
CA VAL A 72 -29.90 -11.36 -18.85
C VAL A 72 -30.17 -11.54 -17.36
N LEU A 73 -30.94 -12.55 -16.98
CA LEU A 73 -31.28 -12.83 -15.57
C LEU A 73 -30.03 -13.23 -14.77
N VAL A 74 -29.15 -14.05 -15.34
CA VAL A 74 -27.86 -14.41 -14.72
C VAL A 74 -27.01 -13.15 -14.52
N ASN A 75 -26.90 -12.28 -15.53
CA ASN A 75 -26.18 -11.01 -15.39
C ASN A 75 -26.77 -10.11 -14.30
N VAL A 76 -28.08 -9.98 -14.23
CA VAL A 76 -28.75 -9.20 -13.17
C VAL A 76 -28.49 -9.82 -11.80
N VAL A 77 -28.61 -11.14 -11.67
CA VAL A 77 -28.35 -11.85 -10.40
C VAL A 77 -26.88 -11.68 -9.98
N VAL A 78 -25.93 -11.87 -10.91
CA VAL A 78 -24.50 -11.67 -10.65
C VAL A 78 -24.24 -10.23 -10.20
N THR A 79 -24.81 -9.24 -10.90
CA THR A 79 -24.65 -7.82 -10.52
C THR A 79 -25.25 -7.50 -9.14
N GLN A 80 -26.38 -8.13 -8.77
CA GLN A 80 -26.96 -7.95 -7.45
C GLN A 80 -26.16 -8.68 -6.36
N LEU A 81 -25.64 -9.88 -6.65
CA LEU A 81 -24.75 -10.61 -5.76
C LEU A 81 -23.43 -9.86 -5.54
N ASP A 82 -22.87 -9.28 -6.59
CA ASP A 82 -21.67 -8.45 -6.55
C ASP A 82 -21.80 -7.24 -5.59
N LYS A 83 -22.99 -6.60 -5.62
CA LYS A 83 -23.31 -5.49 -4.71
C LYS A 83 -23.55 -5.92 -3.26
N ARG A 84 -24.13 -7.11 -3.08
CA ARG A 84 -24.51 -7.61 -1.75
C ARG A 84 -23.41 -8.39 -1.05
N PHE A 85 -22.48 -8.96 -1.82
CA PHE A 85 -21.36 -9.78 -1.33
C PHE A 85 -20.06 -9.36 -2.02
N PRO A 86 -19.55 -8.14 -1.77
CA PRO A 86 -18.31 -7.67 -2.40
C PRO A 86 -17.12 -8.58 -2.12
N ASN A 87 -17.16 -9.30 -0.99
CA ASN A 87 -16.12 -10.24 -0.56
C ASN A 87 -16.13 -11.58 -1.31
N ALA A 88 -17.15 -11.86 -2.13
CA ALA A 88 -17.23 -13.07 -2.95
C ALA A 88 -16.48 -12.94 -4.29
N LYS A 89 -15.90 -11.77 -4.59
CA LYS A 89 -15.08 -11.55 -5.78
C LYS A 89 -13.75 -12.29 -5.64
N LEU A 90 -13.45 -13.19 -6.58
CA LEU A 90 -12.12 -13.78 -6.69
C LEU A 90 -11.16 -12.75 -7.29
N ASP A 91 -10.12 -12.42 -6.55
CA ASP A 91 -9.01 -11.66 -7.09
C ASP A 91 -8.17 -12.57 -7.99
N LEU A 92 -8.13 -12.25 -9.28
CA LEU A 92 -7.34 -12.97 -10.29
C LEU A 92 -6.09 -12.18 -10.70
N THR A 93 -5.80 -11.07 -10.02
CA THR A 93 -4.58 -10.29 -10.26
C THR A 93 -3.37 -11.02 -9.68
N THR A 94 -2.21 -10.84 -10.29
CA THR A 94 -0.97 -11.48 -9.84
C THR A 94 -0.48 -10.98 -8.48
N ALA A 95 -0.81 -9.74 -8.16
CA ALA A 95 -0.40 -9.08 -6.92
C ALA A 95 -1.49 -9.12 -5.84
N ASN A 96 -2.57 -9.91 -6.01
CA ASN A 96 -3.72 -9.95 -5.10
C ASN A 96 -4.21 -8.53 -4.76
N LEU A 97 -4.31 -7.66 -5.78
CA LEU A 97 -4.52 -6.21 -5.62
C LEU A 97 -5.75 -5.88 -4.78
N TYR A 98 -6.75 -6.74 -4.80
CA TYR A 98 -8.02 -6.56 -4.09
C TYR A 98 -8.16 -7.48 -2.87
N GLU A 99 -7.21 -8.34 -2.58
CA GLU A 99 -7.22 -9.17 -1.38
C GLU A 99 -6.88 -8.29 -0.17
N ILE A 100 -7.59 -8.46 0.93
CA ILE A 100 -7.33 -7.74 2.17
C ILE A 100 -6.54 -8.69 3.07
N SER A 101 -5.49 -8.19 3.72
CA SER A 101 -4.67 -8.96 4.65
C SER A 101 -5.48 -9.49 5.83
N ASP A 102 -5.08 -10.62 6.39
CA ASP A 102 -5.79 -11.23 7.52
C ASP A 102 -5.75 -10.31 8.75
N GLU A 103 -4.67 -9.60 8.97
CA GLU A 103 -4.48 -8.63 10.05
C GLU A 103 -5.49 -7.47 9.93
N THR A 104 -5.62 -6.90 8.73
CA THR A 104 -6.63 -5.87 8.44
C THR A 104 -8.05 -6.40 8.65
N LEU A 105 -8.32 -7.63 8.20
CA LEU A 105 -9.65 -8.25 8.37
C LEU A 105 -10.01 -8.45 9.83
N ASP A 106 -9.07 -8.94 10.64
CA ASP A 106 -9.29 -9.15 12.05
C ASP A 106 -9.54 -7.84 12.78
N TYR A 107 -8.79 -6.79 12.46
CA TYR A 107 -9.02 -5.46 13.01
C TYR A 107 -10.40 -4.90 12.64
N ILE A 108 -10.75 -4.90 11.35
CA ILE A 108 -12.01 -4.33 10.84
C ILE A 108 -13.23 -5.06 11.42
N ARG A 109 -13.17 -6.38 11.55
CA ARG A 109 -14.26 -7.19 12.15
C ARG A 109 -14.47 -6.88 13.62
N ASN A 110 -13.41 -6.51 14.33
CA ASN A 110 -13.44 -6.24 15.77
C ASN A 110 -13.59 -4.75 16.10
N LEU A 111 -13.86 -3.88 15.11
CA LEU A 111 -14.09 -2.46 15.36
C LEU A 111 -15.19 -2.24 16.40
N ASP A 112 -14.90 -1.46 17.42
CA ASP A 112 -15.83 -1.06 18.50
C ASP A 112 -16.47 0.30 18.27
N LYS A 113 -15.90 1.14 17.37
CA LYS A 113 -16.37 2.49 17.02
C LYS A 113 -16.87 2.56 15.58
N ASP A 114 -17.81 3.47 15.36
CA ASP A 114 -18.30 3.75 14.03
C ASP A 114 -17.31 4.67 13.28
N VAL A 115 -17.08 4.35 12.02
CA VAL A 115 -16.16 5.08 11.13
C VAL A 115 -16.91 5.52 9.90
N ASP A 116 -16.94 6.82 9.66
CA ASP A 116 -17.44 7.42 8.44
C ASP A 116 -16.26 7.67 7.48
N VAL A 117 -16.33 7.08 6.31
CA VAL A 117 -15.41 7.35 5.21
C VAL A 117 -16.15 8.16 4.15
N ALA A 118 -15.76 9.42 3.97
CA ALA A 118 -16.35 10.29 2.98
C ALA A 118 -15.38 10.56 1.83
N ILE A 119 -15.84 10.41 0.61
CA ILE A 119 -15.05 10.71 -0.60
C ILE A 119 -15.57 12.02 -1.17
N SER A 120 -14.69 13.02 -1.29
CA SER A 120 -15.03 14.37 -1.75
C SER A 120 -15.20 14.45 -3.28
N SER A 121 -15.92 13.51 -3.86
CA SER A 121 -16.30 13.41 -5.27
C SER A 121 -17.59 12.62 -5.40
N ASP A 122 -18.36 12.79 -6.47
CA ASP A 122 -19.46 11.87 -6.76
C ASP A 122 -18.93 10.48 -7.18
N GLU A 123 -19.66 9.43 -6.80
CA GLU A 123 -19.24 8.03 -6.99
C GLU A 123 -18.93 7.69 -8.45
N ALA A 124 -19.74 8.17 -9.39
CA ALA A 124 -19.57 7.85 -10.81
C ALA A 124 -18.29 8.48 -11.37
N THR A 125 -17.99 9.72 -11.00
CA THR A 125 -16.74 10.40 -11.38
C THR A 125 -15.55 9.73 -10.73
N PHE A 126 -15.60 9.46 -9.43
CA PHE A 126 -14.51 8.84 -8.69
C PHE A 126 -14.15 7.46 -9.25
N THR A 127 -15.13 6.60 -9.45
CA THR A 127 -14.93 5.22 -9.94
C THR A 127 -14.67 5.12 -11.45
N SER A 128 -14.77 6.23 -12.20
CA SER A 128 -14.42 6.25 -13.63
C SER A 128 -12.90 6.12 -13.87
N ASP A 129 -12.09 6.59 -12.93
CA ASP A 129 -10.65 6.39 -12.94
C ASP A 129 -10.29 5.00 -12.38
N LYS A 130 -9.37 4.29 -13.05
CA LYS A 130 -9.01 2.91 -12.68
C LYS A 130 -8.33 2.81 -11.30
N TYR A 131 -7.57 3.84 -10.91
CA TYR A 131 -6.84 3.87 -9.65
C TYR A 131 -7.75 4.24 -8.48
N ASN A 132 -8.57 5.25 -8.66
CA ASN A 132 -9.61 5.59 -7.68
C ASN A 132 -10.60 4.44 -7.48
N LYS A 133 -10.87 3.67 -8.54
CA LYS A 133 -11.68 2.46 -8.44
C LYS A 133 -11.05 1.41 -7.53
N MET A 134 -9.72 1.27 -7.48
CA MET A 134 -9.06 0.34 -6.54
C MET A 134 -9.34 0.75 -5.10
N ILE A 135 -9.29 2.04 -4.78
CA ILE A 135 -9.61 2.59 -3.47
C ILE A 135 -11.09 2.29 -3.12
N ALA A 136 -12.01 2.57 -4.04
CA ALA A 136 -13.44 2.31 -3.87
C ALA A 136 -13.75 0.81 -3.64
N GLU A 137 -13.10 -0.09 -4.36
CA GLU A 137 -13.26 -1.55 -4.19
C GLU A 137 -12.72 -2.01 -2.82
N THR A 138 -11.58 -1.48 -2.36
CA THR A 138 -11.05 -1.75 -1.02
C THR A 138 -12.03 -1.31 0.06
N LEU A 139 -12.53 -0.07 -0.02
CA LEU A 139 -13.54 0.45 0.91
C LEU A 139 -14.86 -0.34 0.88
N SER A 140 -15.31 -0.76 -0.30
CA SER A 140 -16.50 -1.61 -0.45
C SER A 140 -16.32 -2.96 0.26
N LYS A 141 -15.12 -3.54 0.21
CA LYS A 141 -14.80 -4.76 0.98
C LYS A 141 -14.82 -4.50 2.48
N TYR A 142 -14.23 -3.38 2.94
CA TYR A 142 -14.26 -3.02 4.35
C TYR A 142 -15.70 -2.92 4.89
N GLN A 143 -16.59 -2.26 4.15
CA GLN A 143 -18.03 -2.25 4.48
C GLN A 143 -18.66 -3.64 4.50
N GLY A 144 -18.20 -4.54 3.64
CA GLY A 144 -18.67 -5.93 3.61
C GLY A 144 -18.21 -6.76 4.80
N TYR A 145 -17.13 -6.36 5.48
CA TYR A 145 -16.60 -7.06 6.67
C TYR A 145 -17.06 -6.44 7.99
N SER A 146 -17.44 -5.16 8.01
CA SER A 146 -17.89 -4.46 9.22
C SER A 146 -19.04 -3.50 8.94
N ASP A 147 -20.14 -3.67 9.66
CA ASP A 147 -21.30 -2.76 9.61
C ASP A 147 -20.99 -1.39 10.26
N ARG A 148 -19.83 -1.25 10.92
CA ARG A 148 -19.40 0.00 11.55
C ARG A 148 -18.69 0.95 10.58
N ILE A 149 -18.33 0.49 9.38
CA ILE A 149 -17.70 1.34 8.37
C ILE A 149 -18.77 1.80 7.39
N ASN A 150 -18.99 3.10 7.33
CA ASN A 150 -19.93 3.73 6.43
C ASN A 150 -19.19 4.54 5.37
N VAL A 151 -19.35 4.19 4.09
CA VAL A 151 -18.71 4.89 2.96
C VAL A 151 -19.73 5.75 2.24
N THR A 152 -19.43 7.03 2.09
CA THR A 152 -20.29 8.03 1.43
C THR A 152 -19.51 8.83 0.40
N TYR A 153 -20.21 9.35 -0.58
CA TYR A 153 -19.65 10.21 -1.62
C TYR A 153 -20.39 11.55 -1.62
N PHE A 154 -19.68 12.65 -1.80
CA PHE A 154 -20.29 13.97 -1.90
C PHE A 154 -19.55 14.86 -2.90
N ASP A 155 -20.28 15.69 -3.62
CA ASP A 155 -19.70 16.65 -4.56
C ASP A 155 -19.38 17.96 -3.84
N THR A 156 -18.11 18.33 -3.78
CA THR A 156 -17.65 19.54 -3.08
C THR A 156 -18.33 20.83 -3.54
N THR A 157 -18.84 20.85 -4.77
CA THR A 157 -19.53 22.02 -5.35
C THR A 157 -21.04 21.98 -5.06
N LYS A 158 -21.64 20.79 -5.02
CA LYS A 158 -23.09 20.64 -4.80
C LYS A 158 -23.47 20.54 -3.32
N ASP A 159 -22.54 20.01 -2.51
CA ASP A 159 -22.76 19.74 -1.09
C ASP A 159 -21.82 20.59 -0.19
N PRO A 160 -21.85 21.92 -0.29
CA PRO A 160 -20.92 22.80 0.44
C PRO A 160 -21.08 22.69 1.96
N ASP A 161 -22.25 22.35 2.47
CA ASP A 161 -22.48 22.18 3.91
C ASP A 161 -21.75 20.95 4.45
N VAL A 162 -21.70 19.85 3.67
CA VAL A 162 -20.95 18.64 4.01
C VAL A 162 -19.45 18.94 4.01
N LEU A 163 -18.97 19.65 2.98
CA LEU A 163 -17.59 20.08 2.88
C LEU A 163 -17.17 20.92 4.08
N SER A 164 -17.98 21.93 4.43
CA SER A 164 -17.70 22.83 5.55
C SER A 164 -17.60 22.10 6.87
N LYS A 165 -18.49 21.13 7.13
CA LYS A 165 -18.44 20.27 8.33
C LYS A 165 -17.10 19.54 8.47
N TYR A 166 -16.62 18.93 7.38
CA TYR A 166 -15.35 18.21 7.42
C TYR A 166 -14.14 19.16 7.49
N GLN A 167 -14.20 20.31 6.83
CA GLN A 167 -13.14 21.33 6.93
C GLN A 167 -13.02 21.92 8.35
N GLU A 168 -14.14 22.17 9.02
CA GLU A 168 -14.15 22.62 10.41
C GLU A 168 -13.52 21.58 11.35
N LEU A 169 -13.87 20.31 11.15
CA LEU A 169 -13.34 19.22 11.95
C LEU A 169 -11.85 18.96 11.68
N TYR A 170 -11.42 19.08 10.43
CA TYR A 170 -10.04 18.87 9.99
C TYR A 170 -9.13 20.06 10.34
N GLY A 171 -9.68 21.27 10.40
CA GLY A 171 -8.91 22.50 10.59
C GLY A 171 -8.12 22.94 9.36
N GLY A 172 -8.42 22.39 8.17
CA GLY A 172 -7.71 22.65 6.93
C GLY A 172 -8.62 22.62 5.70
N SER A 173 -8.02 22.87 4.52
CA SER A 173 -8.76 22.81 3.25
C SER A 173 -8.88 21.37 2.75
N ILE A 174 -10.07 21.00 2.27
CA ILE A 174 -10.34 19.72 1.63
C ILE A 174 -10.56 19.96 0.14
N GLN A 175 -9.82 19.22 -0.68
CA GLN A 175 -9.91 19.29 -2.14
C GLN A 175 -10.87 18.21 -2.68
N SER A 176 -11.30 18.37 -3.93
CA SER A 176 -12.08 17.34 -4.61
C SER A 176 -11.24 16.08 -4.86
N GLY A 177 -11.82 14.90 -4.66
CA GLY A 177 -11.19 13.60 -4.90
C GLY A 177 -10.36 13.07 -3.74
N GLN A 178 -10.41 13.69 -2.56
CA GLN A 178 -9.76 13.20 -1.34
C GLN A 178 -10.64 12.19 -0.60
N VAL A 179 -10.00 11.31 0.18
CA VAL A 179 -10.64 10.37 1.09
C VAL A 179 -10.54 10.91 2.51
N ILE A 180 -11.66 11.04 3.17
CA ILE A 180 -11.81 11.56 4.52
C ILE A 180 -12.24 10.42 5.42
N ILE A 181 -11.49 10.11 6.46
CA ILE A 181 -11.81 9.07 7.45
C ILE A 181 -12.09 9.78 8.78
N ASN A 182 -13.22 9.52 9.36
CA ASN A 182 -13.66 10.20 10.58
C ASN A 182 -14.30 9.23 11.56
N SER A 183 -13.98 9.39 12.85
CA SER A 183 -14.69 8.74 13.96
C SER A 183 -14.84 9.73 15.12
N GLY A 184 -16.04 10.15 15.39
CA GLY A 184 -16.33 11.17 16.40
C GLY A 184 -15.67 12.51 16.09
N LYS A 185 -14.67 12.92 16.87
CA LYS A 185 -13.93 14.17 16.70
C LYS A 185 -12.61 13.99 15.94
N ARG A 186 -12.19 12.77 15.72
CA ARG A 186 -10.91 12.49 15.02
C ARG A 186 -11.16 12.35 13.53
N ILE A 187 -10.28 12.94 12.75
CA ILE A 187 -10.39 12.97 11.30
C ILE A 187 -9.01 12.86 10.65
N LYS A 188 -8.93 12.14 9.57
CA LYS A 188 -7.79 12.10 8.65
C LYS A 188 -8.27 12.35 7.23
N VAL A 189 -7.45 13.05 6.46
CA VAL A 189 -7.75 13.40 5.06
C VAL A 189 -6.57 12.97 4.21
N TYR A 190 -6.84 12.15 3.21
CA TYR A 190 -5.83 11.55 2.35
C TYR A 190 -6.00 11.98 0.90
N ASN A 191 -4.89 12.28 0.24
CA ASN A 191 -4.85 12.50 -1.19
C ASN A 191 -4.79 11.14 -1.91
N THR A 192 -5.68 10.92 -2.88
CA THR A 192 -5.76 9.64 -3.58
C THR A 192 -4.54 9.32 -4.45
N GLN A 193 -3.75 10.30 -4.84
CA GLN A 193 -2.57 10.09 -5.68
C GLN A 193 -1.30 9.88 -4.87
N THR A 194 -1.06 10.72 -3.86
CA THR A 194 0.19 10.70 -3.11
C THR A 194 0.16 9.71 -1.95
N ASP A 195 -1.01 9.52 -1.31
CA ASP A 195 -1.09 8.75 -0.07
C ASP A 195 -1.56 7.31 -0.30
N MET A 196 -2.20 7.03 -1.45
CA MET A 196 -2.73 5.70 -1.78
C MET A 196 -1.86 4.91 -2.75
N PHE A 197 -0.82 5.53 -3.30
CA PHE A 197 0.08 4.89 -4.26
C PHE A 197 1.53 5.25 -3.98
N GLU A 198 2.42 4.29 -4.21
CA GLU A 198 3.84 4.56 -4.34
C GLU A 198 4.11 5.08 -5.76
N VAL A 199 4.98 6.07 -5.87
CA VAL A 199 5.31 6.69 -7.15
C VAL A 199 6.82 6.78 -7.34
N ASP A 200 7.26 6.53 -8.57
CA ASP A 200 8.61 6.89 -9.01
C ASP A 200 8.73 8.41 -9.00
N GLN A 201 9.53 8.95 -8.08
CA GLN A 201 9.64 10.39 -7.84
C GLN A 201 10.08 11.17 -9.07
N GLN A 202 10.99 10.63 -9.91
CA GLN A 202 11.43 11.29 -11.13
C GLN A 202 10.28 11.38 -12.15
N LYS A 203 9.54 10.30 -12.34
CA LYS A 203 8.40 10.29 -13.26
C LYS A 203 7.24 11.13 -12.74
N TYR A 204 7.00 11.12 -11.42
CA TYR A 204 5.96 11.94 -10.81
C TYR A 204 6.23 13.44 -11.01
N GLN A 205 7.47 13.84 -11.02
CA GLN A 205 7.87 15.21 -11.35
C GLN A 205 7.55 15.56 -12.81
N TYR A 206 7.82 14.65 -13.78
CA TYR A 206 7.38 14.86 -15.16
C TYR A 206 5.86 14.94 -15.28
N TYR A 207 5.13 14.17 -14.46
CA TYR A 207 3.67 14.28 -14.38
C TYR A 207 3.22 15.67 -13.89
N GLN A 208 3.83 16.20 -12.83
CA GLN A 208 3.52 17.55 -12.32
C GLN A 208 3.76 18.65 -13.36
N TYR A 209 4.75 18.48 -14.24
CA TYR A 209 4.99 19.38 -15.37
C TYR A 209 4.12 19.09 -16.60
N GLY A 210 3.20 18.14 -16.51
CA GLY A 210 2.33 17.76 -17.63
C GLY A 210 3.04 17.01 -18.78
N MET A 211 4.23 16.45 -18.52
CA MET A 211 5.05 15.74 -19.51
C MET A 211 4.89 14.22 -19.44
N ALA A 212 4.19 13.70 -18.43
CA ALA A 212 3.88 12.29 -18.26
C ALA A 212 2.44 12.12 -17.74
N SER A 213 1.90 10.92 -17.80
CA SER A 213 0.63 10.59 -17.13
C SER A 213 0.88 10.06 -15.72
N PHE A 214 -0.09 10.19 -14.81
CA PHE A 214 0.01 9.62 -13.46
C PHE A 214 0.27 8.11 -13.51
N SER A 215 -0.31 7.42 -14.48
CA SER A 215 -0.12 5.97 -14.69
C SER A 215 1.33 5.56 -14.96
N ASP A 216 2.15 6.46 -15.44
CA ASP A 216 3.56 6.17 -15.76
C ASP A 216 4.45 6.26 -14.51
N CYS A 217 3.94 6.90 -13.46
CA CYS A 217 4.66 7.16 -12.22
C CYS A 217 4.41 6.09 -11.16
N ILE A 218 3.25 5.44 -11.18
CA ILE A 218 2.82 4.52 -10.13
C ILE A 218 3.67 3.25 -10.15
N THR A 219 4.16 2.85 -8.99
CA THR A 219 4.89 1.60 -8.76
C THR A 219 4.10 0.60 -7.92
N ALA A 220 3.39 1.03 -6.88
CA ALA A 220 2.59 0.14 -6.05
C ALA A 220 1.30 0.80 -5.52
N PHE A 221 0.35 -0.03 -5.09
CA PHE A 221 -0.87 0.39 -4.40
C PHE A 221 -0.74 0.15 -2.91
N LYS A 222 -0.78 1.21 -2.12
CA LYS A 222 -0.73 1.19 -0.66
C LYS A 222 -2.06 1.58 0.00
N GLY A 223 -3.15 1.58 -0.77
CA GLY A 223 -4.46 2.01 -0.28
C GLY A 223 -4.99 1.18 0.89
N GLU A 224 -4.70 -0.13 0.96
CA GLU A 224 -5.07 -0.94 2.13
C GLU A 224 -4.34 -0.45 3.39
N GLN A 225 -3.03 -0.26 3.31
CA GLN A 225 -2.22 0.27 4.42
C GLN A 225 -2.75 1.62 4.89
N THR A 226 -2.89 2.59 3.98
CA THR A 226 -3.31 3.96 4.28
C THR A 226 -4.73 4.00 4.89
N LEU A 227 -5.67 3.25 4.33
CA LEU A 227 -7.04 3.21 4.82
C LEU A 227 -7.14 2.54 6.19
N THR A 228 -6.45 1.42 6.39
CA THR A 228 -6.44 0.71 7.68
C THR A 228 -5.79 1.56 8.75
N SER A 229 -4.62 2.13 8.49
CA SER A 229 -3.94 3.04 9.42
C SER A 229 -4.79 4.28 9.73
N GLY A 230 -5.49 4.82 8.73
CA GLY A 230 -6.43 5.93 8.91
C GLY A 230 -7.59 5.56 9.84
N ILE A 231 -8.17 4.37 9.69
CA ILE A 231 -9.24 3.87 10.55
C ILE A 231 -8.70 3.66 11.97
N MET A 232 -7.56 3.00 12.13
CA MET A 232 -6.90 2.80 13.43
C MET A 232 -6.65 4.14 14.13
N ASN A 233 -6.12 5.09 13.41
CA ASN A 233 -5.81 6.42 13.92
C ASN A 233 -7.06 7.14 14.45
N VAL A 234 -8.17 7.16 13.71
CA VAL A 234 -9.38 7.86 14.15
C VAL A 234 -10.15 7.10 15.24
N THR A 235 -9.98 5.79 15.34
CA THR A 235 -10.62 4.95 16.36
C THR A 235 -9.78 4.79 17.62
N ASP A 236 -8.48 5.07 17.57
CA ASP A 236 -7.63 5.03 18.75
C ASP A 236 -8.17 5.97 19.85
N SER A 237 -8.31 5.44 21.05
CA SER A 237 -8.82 6.20 22.21
C SER A 237 -7.73 6.97 22.93
N ASN A 238 -6.47 6.57 22.77
CA ASN A 238 -5.32 7.13 23.47
C ASN A 238 -4.06 7.06 22.58
N PRO A 239 -4.01 7.86 21.50
CA PRO A 239 -2.87 7.86 20.60
C PRO A 239 -1.61 8.31 21.35
N LYS A 240 -0.49 7.65 21.05
CA LYS A 240 0.81 8.06 21.55
C LYS A 240 1.23 9.37 20.90
N THR A 241 1.61 10.34 21.72
CA THR A 241 2.05 11.66 21.24
C THR A 241 3.57 11.70 21.13
N VAL A 242 4.04 12.08 19.95
CA VAL A 242 5.46 12.23 19.61
C VAL A 242 5.81 13.70 19.50
N GLY A 243 6.72 14.16 20.34
CA GLY A 243 7.34 15.49 20.23
C GLY A 243 8.64 15.42 19.43
N ILE A 244 8.70 16.02 18.23
CA ILE A 244 9.95 16.09 17.46
C ILE A 244 10.63 17.42 17.71
N LEU A 245 11.86 17.38 18.24
CA LEU A 245 12.67 18.55 18.56
C LEU A 245 13.27 19.13 17.27
N ALA A 246 12.46 19.84 16.52
CA ALA A 246 12.66 20.17 15.12
C ALA A 246 12.95 21.65 14.84
N THR A 247 12.74 22.50 15.83
CA THR A 247 12.76 23.95 15.63
C THR A 247 13.72 24.61 16.60
N SER A 248 14.47 25.55 16.17
CA SER A 248 15.37 26.47 16.84
C SER A 248 16.86 26.15 16.90
N ASN A 249 17.58 27.08 17.45
CA ASN A 249 19.04 27.15 17.53
C ASN A 249 19.64 25.85 18.06
N GLY A 250 20.35 25.17 17.18
CA GLY A 250 21.09 23.97 17.54
C GLY A 250 20.40 22.65 17.20
N SER A 251 19.08 22.61 17.05
CA SER A 251 18.40 21.45 16.48
C SER A 251 18.03 21.71 15.04
N PRO A 252 17.51 20.80 14.36
CA PRO A 252 18.15 19.72 13.67
C PRO A 252 18.83 20.20 12.39
N ILE A 253 19.58 19.29 11.80
CA ILE A 253 20.33 19.52 10.56
C ILE A 253 19.43 19.88 9.37
N PHE A 254 18.16 19.59 9.38
CA PHE A 254 17.27 19.96 8.28
C PHE A 254 16.86 21.44 8.36
N ALA A 255 17.06 22.10 7.24
CA ALA A 255 16.70 23.51 7.13
C ALA A 255 15.19 23.71 7.02
N GLN A 256 14.67 24.69 7.74
CA GLN A 256 13.28 25.14 7.59
C GLN A 256 13.02 25.86 6.26
N THR A 257 14.03 26.06 5.42
CA THR A 257 13.90 26.87 4.22
C THR A 257 14.07 26.04 2.96
N SER A 258 13.15 26.20 2.07
CA SER A 258 13.01 25.62 0.74
C SER A 258 14.19 25.79 -0.24
N SER A 259 15.32 26.32 0.18
CA SER A 259 16.41 26.69 -0.73
C SER A 259 17.71 25.90 -0.57
N SER A 260 17.89 25.11 0.49
CA SER A 260 19.07 24.28 0.64
C SER A 260 18.69 22.81 0.54
N ALA A 261 19.32 22.13 -0.40
CA ALA A 261 19.22 20.70 -0.58
C ALA A 261 19.98 19.96 0.54
N ASP A 262 19.40 19.93 1.73
CA ASP A 262 19.90 19.08 2.81
C ASP A 262 19.16 17.75 2.73
N PRO A 263 19.84 16.62 2.48
CA PRO A 263 19.22 15.31 2.39
C PRO A 263 18.42 14.93 3.65
N ASN A 264 18.83 15.41 4.81
CA ASN A 264 18.15 15.14 6.07
C ASN A 264 16.78 15.79 6.16
N THR A 265 16.51 16.84 5.39
CA THR A 265 15.18 17.46 5.31
C THR A 265 14.14 16.47 4.81
N TYR A 266 14.48 15.69 3.77
CA TYR A 266 13.56 14.71 3.19
C TYR A 266 13.39 13.48 4.06
N ALA A 267 14.47 13.02 4.69
CA ALA A 267 14.40 11.94 5.67
C ALA A 267 13.54 12.34 6.87
N PHE A 268 13.65 13.59 7.33
CA PHE A 268 12.83 14.11 8.41
C PHE A 268 11.34 14.11 8.06
N TYR A 269 10.95 14.65 6.91
CA TYR A 269 9.56 14.63 6.48
C TYR A 269 9.02 13.22 6.24
N ALA A 270 9.86 12.33 5.72
CA ALA A 270 9.49 10.93 5.53
C ALA A 270 9.22 10.24 6.87
N MET A 271 10.07 10.49 7.87
CA MET A 271 9.87 9.99 9.25
C MET A 271 8.59 10.55 9.88
N GLU A 272 8.36 11.86 9.76
CA GLU A 272 7.17 12.53 10.30
C GLU A 272 5.90 11.93 9.71
N ASN A 273 5.87 11.76 8.39
CA ASN A 273 4.74 11.13 7.69
C ASN A 273 4.58 9.65 8.09
N LEU A 274 5.68 8.91 8.19
CA LEU A 274 5.65 7.52 8.61
C LEU A 274 5.00 7.35 9.99
N LEU A 275 5.34 8.21 10.95
CA LEU A 275 4.75 8.19 12.29
C LEU A 275 3.27 8.58 12.27
N ASP A 276 2.91 9.64 11.53
CA ASP A 276 1.51 10.06 11.40
C ASP A 276 0.64 8.98 10.71
N GLU A 277 1.14 8.35 9.65
CA GLU A 277 0.48 7.24 8.96
C GLU A 277 0.26 6.03 9.89
N ASN A 278 1.17 5.81 10.85
CA ASN A 278 1.08 4.72 11.83
C ASN A 278 0.38 5.11 13.14
N GLY A 279 -0.36 6.21 13.16
CA GLY A 279 -1.27 6.56 14.24
C GLY A 279 -0.65 7.22 15.46
N TYR A 280 0.54 7.82 15.28
CA TYR A 280 1.12 8.71 16.29
C TYR A 280 0.58 10.14 16.10
N ASP A 281 0.36 10.86 17.21
CA ASP A 281 0.06 12.30 17.17
C ASP A 281 1.39 13.06 17.19
N VAL A 282 1.84 13.50 15.99
CA VAL A 282 3.17 14.10 15.83
C VAL A 282 3.11 15.62 15.98
N LYS A 283 3.98 16.17 16.83
CA LYS A 283 4.13 17.62 17.05
C LYS A 283 5.58 18.04 16.96
N ARG A 284 5.83 19.15 16.28
CA ARG A 284 7.16 19.76 16.26
C ARG A 284 7.32 20.67 17.48
N LEU A 285 8.43 20.51 18.18
CA LEU A 285 8.77 21.26 19.38
C LEU A 285 10.06 22.05 19.17
N ASP A 286 10.09 23.21 19.77
CA ASP A 286 11.30 24.02 19.94
C ASP A 286 11.86 23.79 21.34
N MET A 287 13.03 23.14 21.45
CA MET A 287 13.65 22.83 22.72
C MET A 287 13.94 24.05 23.60
N MET A 288 14.10 25.23 23.00
CA MET A 288 14.42 26.46 23.74
C MET A 288 13.17 27.11 24.34
N THR A 289 12.05 27.09 23.61
CA THR A 289 10.84 27.83 23.95
C THR A 289 9.72 26.94 24.51
N ASP A 290 9.67 25.68 24.10
CA ASP A 290 8.58 24.80 24.48
C ASP A 290 8.94 23.98 25.72
N GLU A 291 7.91 23.58 26.47
CA GLU A 291 8.03 22.68 27.58
C GLU A 291 7.94 21.23 27.07
N LEU A 292 8.80 20.36 27.57
CA LEU A 292 8.76 18.92 27.31
C LEU A 292 7.83 18.26 28.34
N ASP A 293 6.53 18.57 28.23
CA ASP A 293 5.52 18.15 29.19
C ASP A 293 5.30 16.63 29.15
N THR A 294 5.62 15.95 30.25
CA THR A 294 5.47 14.49 30.38
C THR A 294 4.02 14.03 30.40
N ALA A 295 3.05 14.89 30.68
CA ALA A 295 1.64 14.55 30.59
C ALA A 295 1.12 14.54 29.15
N THR A 296 1.77 15.30 28.26
CA THR A 296 1.38 15.44 26.86
C THR A 296 2.15 14.49 25.93
N TYR A 297 3.47 14.36 26.14
CA TYR A 297 4.33 13.61 25.25
C TYR A 297 4.70 12.25 25.84
N ASP A 298 4.54 11.20 25.03
CA ASP A 298 5.01 9.84 25.35
C ASP A 298 6.43 9.63 24.87
N ILE A 299 6.75 10.16 23.69
CA ILE A 299 8.01 9.99 22.98
C ILE A 299 8.58 11.35 22.61
N LEU A 300 9.87 11.55 22.80
CA LEU A 300 10.62 12.63 22.17
C LEU A 300 11.54 12.08 21.09
N ILE A 301 11.60 12.73 19.94
CA ILE A 301 12.59 12.45 18.90
C ILE A 301 13.53 13.64 18.78
N LEU A 302 14.82 13.38 18.94
CA LEU A 302 15.90 14.35 18.79
C LEU A 302 16.72 13.99 17.53
N PRO A 303 16.41 14.59 16.37
CA PRO A 303 17.31 14.51 15.22
C PRO A 303 18.62 15.21 15.53
N ALA A 304 19.70 14.76 14.89
CA ALA A 304 21.06 15.26 15.11
C ALA A 304 21.13 16.80 15.12
N PRO A 305 21.52 17.42 16.22
CA PRO A 305 21.60 18.87 16.31
C PRO A 305 22.80 19.41 15.53
N LYS A 306 22.66 20.57 14.91
CA LYS A 306 23.75 21.27 14.21
C LYS A 306 24.83 21.77 15.16
N THR A 307 24.42 22.19 16.34
CA THR A 307 25.30 22.65 17.42
C THR A 307 25.01 21.86 18.68
N ASP A 308 25.95 21.81 19.61
CA ASP A 308 25.76 21.12 20.87
C ASP A 308 24.57 21.70 21.66
N LEU A 309 23.91 20.86 22.42
CA LEU A 309 22.83 21.28 23.30
C LEU A 309 23.37 22.07 24.50
N THR A 310 22.59 23.05 24.94
CA THR A 310 22.90 23.74 26.19
C THR A 310 22.66 22.83 27.40
N MET A 311 23.31 23.13 28.53
CA MET A 311 23.06 22.37 29.76
C MET A 311 21.59 22.45 30.21
N ASP A 312 20.90 23.56 29.95
CA ASP A 312 19.48 23.70 30.26
C ASP A 312 18.64 22.77 29.37
N SER A 313 19.00 22.61 28.09
CA SER A 313 18.34 21.66 27.18
C SER A 313 18.58 20.22 27.60
N ILE A 314 19.81 19.89 28.04
CA ILE A 314 20.12 18.56 28.59
C ILE A 314 19.29 18.30 29.85
N GLN A 315 19.16 19.29 30.74
CA GLN A 315 18.35 19.15 31.95
C GLN A 315 16.87 18.89 31.61
N LYS A 316 16.31 19.60 30.62
CA LYS A 316 14.95 19.30 30.15
C LYS A 316 14.78 17.86 29.66
N LEU A 317 15.76 17.30 28.92
CA LEU A 317 15.73 15.91 28.50
C LEU A 317 15.80 14.94 29.70
N GLN A 318 16.69 15.24 30.68
CA GLN A 318 16.80 14.44 31.90
C GLN A 318 15.49 14.45 32.69
N ASP A 319 14.89 15.62 32.89
CA ASP A 319 13.62 15.79 33.60
C ASP A 319 12.48 15.05 32.90
N PHE A 320 12.43 15.11 31.56
CA PHE A 320 11.44 14.35 30.77
C PHE A 320 11.61 12.83 30.99
N MET A 321 12.84 12.34 30.84
CA MET A 321 13.12 10.88 30.97
C MET A 321 12.90 10.39 32.40
N TYR A 322 13.19 11.22 33.42
CA TYR A 322 12.97 10.91 34.84
C TYR A 322 11.48 10.96 35.23
N ASN A 323 10.71 11.84 34.59
CA ASN A 323 9.26 12.00 34.77
C ASN A 323 8.85 12.03 36.26
N ASP A 324 9.47 12.89 37.04
CA ASP A 324 9.25 13.00 38.50
C ASP A 324 9.44 11.67 39.26
N GLY A 325 10.28 10.77 38.74
CA GLY A 325 10.54 9.44 39.31
C GLY A 325 9.56 8.36 38.86
N ASN A 326 8.63 8.67 37.93
CA ASN A 326 7.67 7.70 37.44
C ASN A 326 8.14 6.94 36.18
N LEU A 327 9.23 7.38 35.55
CA LEU A 327 9.70 6.82 34.26
C LEU A 327 8.57 6.77 33.19
N GLY A 328 8.60 5.82 32.28
CA GLY A 328 7.55 5.61 31.28
C GLY A 328 7.67 6.50 30.04
N LYS A 329 8.87 7.06 29.79
CA LYS A 329 9.12 7.98 28.65
C LYS A 329 10.18 7.42 27.71
N GLN A 330 10.04 7.73 26.41
CA GLN A 330 10.96 7.29 25.38
C GLN A 330 11.64 8.50 24.74
N LEU A 331 12.95 8.39 24.51
CA LEU A 331 13.74 9.33 23.72
C LEU A 331 14.40 8.59 22.57
N VAL A 332 14.14 9.04 21.35
CA VAL A 332 14.83 8.56 20.14
C VAL A 332 15.82 9.63 19.71
N TYR A 333 17.08 9.36 19.86
CA TYR A 333 18.13 10.21 19.30
C TYR A 333 18.57 9.64 17.95
N ILE A 334 18.59 10.47 16.92
CA ILE A 334 19.01 10.08 15.56
C ILE A 334 20.26 10.85 15.20
N ALA A 335 21.39 10.15 15.15
CA ALA A 335 22.67 10.71 14.76
C ALA A 335 22.77 10.93 13.25
N ASP A 336 23.74 11.74 12.84
CA ASP A 336 24.05 11.97 11.43
C ASP A 336 25.55 12.05 11.20
N TYR A 337 26.00 11.55 10.05
CA TYR A 337 27.43 11.53 9.69
C TYR A 337 28.03 12.94 9.50
N THR A 338 27.18 13.95 9.22
CA THR A 338 27.58 15.35 9.05
C THR A 338 27.52 16.17 10.33
N GLN A 339 27.15 15.54 11.46
CA GLN A 339 26.95 16.23 12.73
C GLN A 339 28.23 16.86 13.28
N SER A 340 28.11 18.04 13.91
CA SER A 340 29.20 18.65 14.66
C SER A 340 29.50 17.91 15.97
N SER A 341 30.57 18.31 16.65
CA SER A 341 30.86 17.82 18.00
C SER A 341 29.81 18.28 19.00
N THR A 342 29.30 17.37 19.81
CA THR A 342 28.20 17.59 20.76
C THR A 342 28.55 17.05 22.15
N PRO A 343 29.56 17.63 22.84
CA PRO A 343 30.08 17.09 24.09
C PRO A 343 29.04 17.01 25.23
N ASN A 344 28.07 17.93 25.31
CA ASN A 344 27.02 17.88 26.32
C ASN A 344 26.03 16.75 26.03
N LEU A 345 25.61 16.61 24.77
CA LEU A 345 24.75 15.49 24.36
C LEU A 345 25.50 14.14 24.50
N ASP A 346 26.76 14.08 24.12
CA ASP A 346 27.59 12.88 24.28
C ASP A 346 27.71 12.48 25.76
N ALA A 347 27.83 13.46 26.68
CA ALA A 347 27.84 13.20 28.11
C ALA A 347 26.51 12.64 28.61
N PHE A 348 25.39 13.21 28.15
CA PHE A 348 24.05 12.69 28.46
C PHE A 348 23.88 11.23 27.96
N LEU A 349 24.27 10.95 26.72
CA LEU A 349 24.18 9.59 26.16
C LEU A 349 25.04 8.58 26.95
N LYS A 350 26.21 9.01 27.42
CA LYS A 350 27.07 8.17 28.27
C LYS A 350 26.44 7.80 29.61
N GLU A 351 25.64 8.66 30.20
CA GLU A 351 24.84 8.34 31.38
C GLU A 351 23.81 7.23 31.08
N TRP A 352 23.38 7.14 29.81
CA TRP A 352 22.51 6.08 29.27
C TRP A 352 23.31 4.92 28.68
N ASN A 353 24.58 4.76 29.07
CA ASN A 353 25.46 3.65 28.66
C ASN A 353 25.65 3.52 27.13
N VAL A 354 25.50 4.60 26.39
CA VAL A 354 25.64 4.64 24.93
C VAL A 354 26.64 5.74 24.55
N GLN A 355 27.52 5.44 23.61
CA GLN A 355 28.40 6.43 22.97
C GLN A 355 28.27 6.33 21.46
N VAL A 356 28.07 7.46 20.80
CA VAL A 356 28.05 7.54 19.32
C VAL A 356 29.39 8.04 18.83
N ASP A 357 30.11 7.22 18.10
CA ASP A 357 31.43 7.54 17.62
C ASP A 357 31.39 8.46 16.40
N TYR A 358 32.43 9.29 16.23
CA TYR A 358 32.63 10.04 14.99
C TYR A 358 33.28 9.13 13.94
N SER A 359 32.53 8.18 13.47
CA SER A 359 32.93 7.22 12.46
C SER A 359 31.69 6.79 11.66
N SER A 360 31.89 6.40 10.41
CA SER A 360 30.86 5.78 9.58
C SER A 360 31.11 4.30 9.42
N VAL A 361 30.10 3.48 9.58
CA VAL A 361 30.17 2.04 9.36
C VAL A 361 30.16 1.76 7.86
N ILE A 362 31.18 1.12 7.35
CA ILE A 362 31.34 0.76 5.94
C ILE A 362 31.49 -0.75 5.82
N ASP A 363 30.81 -1.32 4.83
CA ASP A 363 30.96 -2.71 4.45
C ASP A 363 31.16 -2.80 2.92
N GLU A 364 32.35 -3.28 2.50
CA GLU A 364 32.65 -3.43 1.07
C GLU A 364 32.30 -4.83 0.54
N ASN A 365 31.84 -5.74 1.39
CA ASN A 365 31.46 -7.07 0.97
C ASN A 365 30.10 -7.03 0.26
N ASN A 366 30.07 -7.34 -1.03
CA ASN A 366 28.86 -7.33 -1.86
C ASN A 366 27.72 -8.22 -1.36
N SER A 367 27.98 -9.18 -0.48
CA SER A 367 26.94 -9.99 0.15
C SER A 367 26.33 -9.34 1.40
N SER A 368 26.96 -8.31 1.94
CA SER A 368 26.59 -7.64 3.20
C SER A 368 26.31 -6.15 3.00
N ASN A 369 26.22 -5.69 1.76
CA ASN A 369 25.87 -4.32 1.44
C ASN A 369 24.86 -4.24 0.29
N GLN A 370 24.22 -3.09 0.14
CA GLN A 370 23.37 -2.77 -0.99
C GLN A 370 23.62 -1.35 -1.49
N GLN A 371 23.47 -1.17 -2.80
CA GLN A 371 23.47 0.15 -3.39
C GLN A 371 22.07 0.76 -3.22
N VAL A 372 21.99 1.88 -2.54
CA VAL A 372 20.75 2.60 -2.24
C VAL A 372 20.81 4.01 -2.80
N ASN A 373 19.67 4.56 -3.13
CA ASN A 373 19.54 5.93 -3.57
C ASN A 373 18.95 6.76 -2.43
N ILE A 374 19.67 7.78 -2.01
CA ILE A 374 19.24 8.73 -0.99
C ILE A 374 18.82 10.02 -1.67
N LEU A 375 17.69 10.57 -1.25
CA LEU A 375 17.13 11.79 -1.80
C LEU A 375 17.88 13.02 -1.28
N LEU A 376 18.75 13.61 -2.11
CA LEU A 376 19.52 14.81 -1.74
C LEU A 376 18.76 16.11 -1.92
N SER A 377 17.80 16.14 -2.87
CA SER A 377 16.92 17.27 -3.14
C SER A 377 15.71 16.76 -3.92
N GLN A 378 14.67 17.61 -4.09
CA GLN A 378 13.50 17.25 -4.90
C GLN A 378 13.82 16.69 -6.29
N ASN A 379 15.01 16.99 -6.82
CA ASN A 379 15.42 16.65 -8.19
C ASN A 379 16.70 15.84 -8.28
N SER A 380 17.26 15.39 -7.16
CA SER A 380 18.58 14.78 -7.14
C SER A 380 18.66 13.66 -6.10
N ASN A 381 18.99 12.48 -6.56
CA ASN A 381 19.38 11.35 -5.73
C ASN A 381 20.90 11.15 -5.83
N SER A 382 21.51 10.72 -4.76
CA SER A 382 22.85 10.14 -4.78
C SER A 382 22.80 8.67 -4.42
N SER A 383 23.63 7.90 -5.10
CA SER A 383 23.75 6.47 -4.86
C SER A 383 24.83 6.22 -3.82
N PHE A 384 24.51 5.45 -2.80
CA PHE A 384 25.43 5.06 -1.72
C PHE A 384 25.47 3.55 -1.58
N VAL A 385 26.62 3.05 -1.16
CA VAL A 385 26.75 1.68 -0.69
C VAL A 385 26.42 1.67 0.80
N ALA A 386 25.37 0.96 1.18
CA ALA A 386 24.89 0.90 2.54
C ALA A 386 25.07 -0.51 3.12
N PRO A 387 25.58 -0.67 4.34
CA PRO A 387 25.56 -1.95 5.03
C PRO A 387 24.12 -2.48 5.18
N VAL A 388 23.95 -3.77 4.91
CA VAL A 388 22.76 -4.52 5.34
C VAL A 388 22.98 -4.88 6.80
N VAL A 389 22.02 -4.56 7.64
CA VAL A 389 22.14 -4.78 9.08
C VAL A 389 21.29 -5.95 9.54
N THR A 390 21.74 -6.61 10.58
CA THR A 390 21.07 -7.73 11.23
C THR A 390 20.30 -7.22 12.44
N VAL A 391 19.06 -7.62 12.54
CA VAL A 391 18.18 -7.35 13.69
C VAL A 391 18.57 -8.25 14.85
N THR A 392 18.44 -7.75 16.08
CA THR A 392 18.59 -8.55 17.31
C THR A 392 17.64 -9.75 17.32
N ASP A 393 18.09 -10.85 17.94
CA ASP A 393 17.25 -12.05 18.14
C ASP A 393 16.23 -11.87 19.29
N ASP A 394 16.26 -10.76 20.00
CA ASP A 394 15.32 -10.44 21.07
C ASP A 394 13.93 -10.16 20.50
N GLU A 395 12.95 -10.99 20.87
CA GLU A 395 11.58 -10.91 20.38
C GLU A 395 10.91 -9.56 20.69
N ASP A 396 11.26 -8.93 21.83
CA ASP A 396 10.71 -7.64 22.22
C ASP A 396 11.18 -6.49 21.33
N TYR A 397 12.30 -6.68 20.59
CA TYR A 397 12.94 -5.63 19.81
C TYR A 397 13.18 -6.00 18.33
N ASN A 398 12.63 -7.11 17.87
CA ASN A 398 12.80 -7.55 16.47
C ASN A 398 11.94 -6.78 15.45
N GLY A 399 11.10 -5.85 15.91
CA GLY A 399 10.22 -5.01 15.09
C GLY A 399 9.00 -5.73 14.54
N HIS A 400 8.76 -6.99 14.92
CA HIS A 400 7.64 -7.83 14.46
C HIS A 400 7.48 -7.86 12.93
N LEU A 401 8.61 -8.01 12.22
CA LEU A 401 8.66 -7.94 10.76
C LEU A 401 7.82 -9.03 10.09
N ALA A 402 6.90 -8.63 9.21
CA ALA A 402 6.06 -9.57 8.46
C ALA A 402 6.88 -10.39 7.43
N ASN A 403 7.93 -9.81 6.86
CA ASN A 403 8.83 -10.47 5.92
C ASN A 403 10.29 -10.27 6.29
N THR A 404 10.87 -11.14 7.08
CA THR A 404 12.26 -11.09 7.54
C THR A 404 13.31 -11.27 6.42
N SER A 405 12.90 -11.59 5.18
CA SER A 405 13.82 -11.71 4.05
C SER A 405 14.14 -10.38 3.38
N LEU A 406 13.39 -9.32 3.66
CA LEU A 406 13.68 -7.99 3.16
C LEU A 406 14.80 -7.34 4.00
N PRO A 407 15.76 -6.67 3.35
CA PRO A 407 16.87 -6.07 4.08
C PRO A 407 16.47 -4.80 4.83
N ILE A 408 17.14 -4.57 5.95
CA ILE A 408 17.27 -3.25 6.57
C ILE A 408 18.66 -2.73 6.20
N VAL A 409 18.74 -1.50 5.74
CA VAL A 409 19.99 -0.88 5.28
C VAL A 409 20.32 0.36 6.12
N ALA A 410 21.59 0.57 6.39
CA ALA A 410 22.09 1.65 7.23
C ALA A 410 23.07 2.56 6.49
N PRO A 411 22.59 3.42 5.56
CA PRO A 411 23.48 4.32 4.81
C PRO A 411 24.16 5.31 5.74
N MET A 412 25.47 5.45 5.62
CA MET A 412 26.29 6.45 6.35
C MET A 412 26.06 6.43 7.87
N ALA A 413 25.77 5.26 8.44
CA ALA A 413 25.48 5.15 9.86
C ALA A 413 26.75 5.34 10.69
N ARG A 414 26.62 6.13 11.76
CA ARG A 414 27.66 6.26 12.80
C ARG A 414 27.68 5.00 13.65
N SER A 415 28.86 4.57 14.05
CA SER A 415 29.04 3.45 14.98
C SER A 415 28.59 3.85 16.39
N ILE A 416 27.92 2.93 17.06
CA ILE A 416 27.43 3.09 18.43
C ILE A 416 28.14 2.09 19.34
N GLN A 417 28.78 2.58 20.39
CA GLN A 417 29.35 1.74 21.43
C GLN A 417 28.37 1.56 22.58
N THR A 418 28.13 0.34 22.97
CA THR A 418 27.40 0.00 24.19
C THR A 418 28.37 -0.05 25.36
N LEU A 419 28.13 0.78 26.38
CA LEU A 419 29.00 0.89 27.52
C LEU A 419 28.46 0.03 28.67
N THR A 420 29.35 -0.48 29.49
CA THR A 420 28.97 -1.22 30.70
C THR A 420 29.22 -0.31 31.91
N ALA A 421 28.15 0.19 32.50
CA ALA A 421 28.22 0.93 33.75
C ALA A 421 27.31 0.29 34.80
N ASN A 422 27.72 0.38 36.06
CA ASN A 422 26.94 -0.17 37.18
C ASN A 422 25.94 0.87 37.69
N ASN A 423 25.04 1.31 36.80
CA ASN A 423 24.02 2.34 37.08
C ASN A 423 22.57 1.82 37.02
N GLY A 424 22.40 0.50 36.97
CA GLY A 424 21.08 -0.14 36.92
C GLY A 424 20.42 -0.21 35.53
N ARG A 425 21.02 0.48 34.54
CA ARG A 425 20.50 0.52 33.16
C ARG A 425 21.07 -0.62 32.31
N THR A 426 20.25 -1.16 31.44
CA THR A 426 20.61 -2.21 30.49
C THR A 426 20.71 -1.64 29.08
N VAL A 427 21.63 -2.15 28.28
CA VAL A 427 21.79 -1.74 26.88
C VAL A 427 21.71 -2.95 25.98
N THR A 428 20.91 -2.83 24.92
CA THR A 428 20.75 -3.84 23.87
C THR A 428 21.17 -3.25 22.52
N SER A 429 22.04 -3.95 21.80
CA SER A 429 22.32 -3.65 20.41
C SER A 429 21.16 -4.16 19.57
N LEU A 430 20.46 -3.26 18.89
CA LEU A 430 19.25 -3.56 18.12
C LEU A 430 19.56 -3.95 16.69
N LEU A 431 20.41 -3.17 16.03
CA LEU A 431 20.85 -3.40 14.65
C LEU A 431 22.38 -3.42 14.61
N THR A 432 22.91 -4.43 13.96
CA THR A 432 24.37 -4.60 13.80
C THR A 432 24.72 -4.85 12.33
N SER A 433 25.85 -4.28 11.90
CA SER A 433 26.44 -4.60 10.60
C SER A 433 27.08 -5.99 10.59
N SER A 434 27.56 -6.43 9.44
CA SER A 434 28.27 -7.71 9.30
C SER A 434 29.66 -7.69 9.93
N GLU A 435 30.25 -8.86 10.12
CA GLU A 435 31.61 -9.06 10.60
C GLU A 435 32.68 -8.53 9.61
N THR A 436 32.33 -8.23 8.36
CA THR A 436 33.25 -7.68 7.36
C THR A 436 33.30 -6.16 7.38
N SER A 437 32.42 -5.51 8.14
CA SER A 437 32.40 -4.05 8.24
C SER A 437 33.55 -3.48 9.08
N TYR A 438 33.86 -2.22 8.84
CA TYR A 438 34.82 -1.44 9.61
C TYR A 438 34.31 -0.01 9.81
N CYS A 439 34.91 0.70 10.77
CA CYS A 439 34.58 2.09 11.07
C CYS A 439 35.54 3.04 10.35
N TYR A 440 35.00 3.85 9.44
CA TYR A 440 35.75 4.94 8.80
C TYR A 440 35.65 6.20 9.66
N PRO A 441 36.79 6.83 10.06
CA PRO A 441 36.77 8.01 10.92
C PRO A 441 36.16 9.24 10.20
N LEU A 442 35.30 9.95 10.89
CA LEU A 442 34.70 11.19 10.43
C LEU A 442 35.26 12.40 11.18
N SER A 443 35.39 13.52 10.49
CA SER A 443 35.71 14.80 11.13
C SER A 443 34.41 15.56 11.40
N PRO A 444 34.10 15.96 12.67
CA PRO A 444 32.92 16.70 12.99
C PRO A 444 32.83 18.02 12.20
N LYS A 445 31.67 18.34 11.62
CA LYS A 445 31.46 19.63 10.98
C LYS A 445 31.51 20.77 12.01
N THR A 446 31.88 21.97 11.57
CA THR A 446 31.81 23.19 12.36
C THR A 446 30.66 24.03 11.83
N TYR A 447 29.74 24.43 12.69
CA TYR A 447 28.66 25.35 12.36
C TYR A 447 28.87 26.66 13.09
N ASN A 448 28.41 27.76 12.49
CA ASN A 448 28.35 29.06 13.17
C ASN A 448 27.27 29.03 14.26
N THR A 449 27.33 29.98 15.19
CA THR A 449 26.36 30.12 16.29
C THR A 449 24.91 30.35 15.83
N ASP A 450 24.71 30.74 14.58
CA ASP A 450 23.40 30.87 13.94
C ASP A 450 22.93 29.56 13.21
N GLY A 451 23.70 28.48 13.32
CA GLY A 451 23.41 27.20 12.66
C GLY A 451 23.72 27.18 11.16
N THR A 452 24.39 28.21 10.62
CA THR A 452 24.88 28.20 9.24
C THR A 452 26.16 27.41 9.12
N ASP A 453 26.38 26.77 7.96
CA ASP A 453 27.59 25.99 7.70
C ASP A 453 28.84 26.89 7.85
N GLY A 454 29.68 26.60 8.83
CA GLY A 454 30.97 27.26 8.97
C GLY A 454 31.85 26.84 7.80
N THR A 455 32.53 27.78 7.17
CA THR A 455 33.51 27.46 6.12
C THR A 455 34.41 26.34 6.59
N ALA A 456 34.18 25.15 6.06
CA ALA A 456 35.09 24.04 6.22
C ALA A 456 36.47 24.52 5.71
N ALA A 457 37.53 24.31 6.47
CA ALA A 457 38.86 24.34 5.92
C ALA A 457 38.85 23.34 4.75
N ASP A 458 39.03 23.88 3.53
CA ASP A 458 39.05 23.12 2.28
C ASP A 458 39.82 21.80 2.46
N GLY A 459 39.18 20.67 2.30
CA GLY A 459 39.86 19.39 2.11
C GLY A 459 39.16 18.13 2.62
N GLU A 460 38.25 18.19 3.60
CA GLU A 460 37.83 16.95 4.29
C GLU A 460 36.35 16.55 4.12
N THR A 461 35.49 17.39 3.56
CA THR A 461 34.07 17.04 3.32
C THR A 461 33.91 16.14 2.10
N GLN A 462 34.89 16.09 1.21
CA GLN A 462 34.92 15.16 0.07
C GLN A 462 35.22 13.71 0.51
N ALA A 463 35.93 13.50 1.60
CA ALA A 463 36.44 12.17 1.96
C ALA A 463 35.33 11.17 2.36
N ALA A 464 34.28 11.59 3.06
CA ALA A 464 33.19 10.67 3.45
C ALA A 464 32.24 10.35 2.28
N THR A 465 32.01 11.32 1.40
CA THR A 465 31.24 11.12 0.16
C THR A 465 32.09 10.37 -0.87
N GLU A 466 33.41 10.62 -0.90
CA GLU A 466 34.36 9.94 -1.76
C GLU A 466 34.62 8.50 -1.29
N ALA A 467 34.75 8.21 0.00
CA ALA A 467 34.92 6.85 0.49
C ALA A 467 33.73 5.93 0.16
N ALA A 468 32.52 6.48 0.16
CA ALA A 468 31.32 5.75 -0.32
C ALA A 468 31.27 5.65 -1.86
N THR A 469 31.98 6.53 -2.58
CA THR A 469 31.97 6.60 -4.06
C THR A 469 33.28 6.00 -4.64
N GLU A 470 34.39 6.01 -3.90
CA GLU A 470 35.69 5.47 -4.36
C GLU A 470 35.77 3.94 -4.45
N ALA A 471 34.84 3.23 -3.84
CA ALA A 471 34.64 1.81 -4.19
C ALA A 471 34.29 1.61 -5.68
N ALA A 472 34.11 2.71 -6.45
CA ALA A 472 33.77 2.69 -7.86
C ALA A 472 34.73 3.42 -8.82
N ALA A 473 35.77 4.13 -8.39
CA ALA A 473 36.70 4.82 -9.32
C ALA A 473 38.10 5.07 -8.73
N GLU A 474 39.11 4.39 -9.28
CA GLU A 474 40.51 4.74 -9.12
C GLU A 474 40.82 6.10 -9.73
N ASN A 475 41.20 7.11 -8.95
CA ASN A 475 42.24 8.07 -9.34
C ASN A 475 42.80 8.92 -8.17
N THR A 476 44.11 9.10 -8.19
CA THR A 476 45.09 9.60 -7.25
C THR A 476 44.95 11.06 -6.84
N THR A 477 44.96 11.38 -5.54
CA THR A 477 45.68 12.52 -4.97
C THR A 477 45.93 12.30 -3.46
N THR A 478 47.14 12.55 -3.00
CA THR A 478 47.71 12.29 -1.67
C THR A 478 47.05 13.11 -0.57
N THR A 479 46.23 12.44 0.23
CA THR A 479 45.90 12.79 1.62
C THR A 479 46.26 11.58 2.47
N THR A 480 46.52 11.75 3.74
CA THR A 480 46.81 10.63 4.67
C THR A 480 45.71 9.59 4.55
N SER A 481 45.94 8.61 3.70
CA SER A 481 44.98 7.58 3.38
C SER A 481 44.68 6.76 4.63
N PHE A 482 43.41 6.75 5.06
CA PHE A 482 42.93 5.76 6.02
C PHE A 482 43.25 4.37 5.46
N ASP A 483 44.03 3.60 6.24
CA ASP A 483 44.37 2.23 5.87
C ASP A 483 43.24 1.31 6.30
N LYS A 484 42.30 1.02 5.37
CA LYS A 484 41.16 0.17 5.62
C LYS A 484 41.53 -1.27 5.95
N ASP A 485 42.66 -1.77 5.39
CA ASP A 485 43.11 -3.14 5.61
C ASP A 485 43.74 -3.31 7.00
N ALA A 486 44.18 -2.22 7.62
CA ALA A 486 44.65 -2.18 9.00
C ALA A 486 43.54 -1.86 10.02
N ALA A 487 42.35 -1.42 9.56
CA ALA A 487 41.24 -1.13 10.44
C ALA A 487 40.66 -2.41 11.07
N PRO A 488 40.22 -2.38 12.33
CA PRO A 488 39.53 -3.51 12.93
C PRO A 488 38.24 -3.80 12.17
N HIS A 489 38.10 -4.99 11.62
CA HIS A 489 36.84 -5.47 11.07
C HIS A 489 36.02 -6.19 12.16
N GLY A 490 34.72 -6.07 12.09
CA GLY A 490 33.80 -6.73 13.01
C GLY A 490 32.38 -6.16 12.91
N ALA A 491 31.41 -6.82 13.53
CA ALA A 491 30.07 -6.33 13.64
C ALA A 491 30.01 -5.02 14.45
N ASN A 492 29.47 -3.97 13.86
CA ASN A 492 29.33 -2.66 14.49
C ASN A 492 27.85 -2.37 14.76
N THR A 493 27.53 -1.93 15.97
CA THR A 493 26.18 -1.51 16.31
C THR A 493 25.86 -0.18 15.62
N VAL A 494 24.72 -0.14 14.94
CA VAL A 494 24.17 1.06 14.26
C VAL A 494 22.86 1.53 14.85
N MET A 495 22.26 0.71 15.71
CA MET A 495 21.10 1.11 16.54
C MET A 495 21.18 0.40 17.88
N ALA A 496 20.95 1.12 18.96
CA ALA A 496 20.95 0.60 20.33
C ALA A 496 19.82 1.18 21.15
N LEU A 497 19.37 0.41 22.15
CA LEU A 497 18.39 0.85 23.15
C LEU A 497 19.03 0.74 24.54
N CYS A 498 18.92 1.79 25.31
CA CYS A 498 19.24 1.77 26.73
C CYS A 498 17.97 1.93 27.55
N ARG A 499 17.72 0.99 28.45
CA ARG A 499 16.55 0.91 29.30
C ARG A 499 16.89 1.22 30.76
N ASP A 500 16.12 2.13 31.33
CA ASP A 500 16.01 2.34 32.77
C ASP A 500 14.67 1.79 33.22
N GLN A 501 14.65 0.94 34.24
CA GLN A 501 13.42 0.25 34.67
C GLN A 501 13.23 0.31 36.16
N GLN A 502 11.98 0.45 36.60
CA GLN A 502 11.56 0.42 37.99
C GLN A 502 10.47 -0.62 38.21
N SER A 503 10.64 -1.48 39.21
CA SER A 503 9.62 -2.45 39.58
C SER A 503 8.46 -1.78 40.33
N THR A 504 7.25 -2.10 39.90
CA THR A 504 5.99 -1.66 40.54
C THR A 504 5.23 -2.82 41.21
N GLY A 505 5.95 -3.88 41.57
CA GLY A 505 5.41 -5.12 42.14
C GLY A 505 5.32 -6.22 41.08
N ASP A 506 4.21 -6.33 40.37
CA ASP A 506 4.00 -7.39 39.36
C ASP A 506 4.42 -6.96 37.93
N SER A 507 4.80 -5.69 37.74
CA SER A 507 5.21 -5.14 36.45
C SER A 507 6.41 -4.20 36.57
N PHE A 508 6.96 -3.80 35.45
CA PHE A 508 8.00 -2.79 35.35
C PHE A 508 7.45 -1.56 34.61
N ILE A 509 7.90 -0.38 35.03
CA ILE A 509 7.79 0.86 34.24
C ILE A 509 9.17 1.16 33.69
N GLU A 510 9.23 1.47 32.42
CA GLU A 510 10.48 1.55 31.64
C GLU A 510 10.58 2.89 30.93
N SER A 511 11.77 3.50 31.00
CA SER A 511 12.14 4.63 30.13
C SER A 511 13.27 4.18 29.24
N ASP A 512 13.13 4.44 27.94
CA ASP A 512 14.09 3.98 26.94
C ASP A 512 14.74 5.15 26.19
N VAL A 513 16.06 5.11 26.07
CA VAL A 513 16.82 5.93 25.13
C VAL A 513 17.24 5.05 23.97
N ILE A 514 16.66 5.32 22.81
CA ILE A 514 16.94 4.65 21.56
C ILE A 514 17.87 5.54 20.74
N VAL A 515 18.96 4.99 20.27
CA VAL A 515 19.95 5.71 19.46
C VAL A 515 20.03 5.08 18.09
N LEU A 516 19.73 5.86 17.05
CA LEU A 516 19.84 5.46 15.65
C LEU A 516 21.05 6.14 15.01
N GLY A 517 21.93 5.38 14.38
CA GLY A 517 23.21 5.87 13.86
C GLY A 517 23.13 6.74 12.62
N SER A 518 21.98 6.77 11.93
CA SER A 518 21.84 7.54 10.69
C SER A 518 20.40 8.01 10.43
N MET A 519 20.25 9.30 10.16
CA MET A 519 19.01 9.86 9.67
C MET A 519 18.63 9.32 8.29
N SER A 520 19.62 8.97 7.46
CA SER A 520 19.40 8.42 6.11
C SER A 520 18.71 7.05 6.12
N MET A 521 18.71 6.32 7.24
CA MET A 521 17.89 5.09 7.37
C MET A 521 16.39 5.35 7.24
N LEU A 522 15.97 6.58 7.48
CA LEU A 522 14.58 7.05 7.38
C LEU A 522 14.34 7.89 6.11
N ASP A 523 15.24 7.84 5.13
CA ASP A 523 15.06 8.50 3.84
C ASP A 523 13.80 8.00 3.11
N ALA A 524 13.13 8.92 2.40
CA ALA A 524 11.89 8.61 1.67
C ALA A 524 12.03 7.45 0.67
N ASN A 525 13.18 7.33 -0.01
CA ASN A 525 13.44 6.24 -0.94
C ASN A 525 13.62 4.87 -0.25
N LEU A 526 13.82 4.85 1.06
CA LEU A 526 13.90 3.63 1.86
C LEU A 526 12.59 3.33 2.58
N VAL A 527 12.03 4.31 3.29
CA VAL A 527 10.82 4.07 4.11
C VAL A 527 9.53 3.96 3.31
N GLN A 528 9.51 4.51 2.08
CA GLN A 528 8.38 4.38 1.16
C GLN A 528 8.54 3.23 0.15
N ASN A 529 9.61 2.45 0.24
CA ASN A 529 9.93 1.40 -0.71
C ASN A 529 9.76 0.02 -0.06
N SER A 530 8.80 -0.75 -0.54
CA SER A 530 8.49 -2.11 -0.08
C SER A 530 9.61 -3.15 -0.26
N SER A 531 10.74 -2.76 -0.86
CA SER A 531 11.92 -3.63 -0.97
C SER A 531 12.82 -3.60 0.27
N TYR A 532 12.51 -2.74 1.25
CA TYR A 532 13.27 -2.57 2.49
C TYR A 532 12.36 -2.66 3.71
N ASN A 533 12.89 -3.17 4.80
CA ASN A 533 12.20 -3.24 6.10
C ASN A 533 12.51 -2.04 7.02
N ASN A 534 13.15 -0.99 6.53
CA ASN A 534 13.53 0.16 7.35
C ASN A 534 12.33 0.80 8.08
N ALA A 535 11.24 1.03 7.35
CA ALA A 535 10.02 1.62 7.90
C ALA A 535 9.33 0.69 8.90
N GLU A 536 9.14 -0.58 8.49
CA GLU A 536 8.46 -1.59 9.31
C GLU A 536 9.19 -1.81 10.62
N TYR A 537 10.51 -1.94 10.58
CA TYR A 537 11.32 -2.12 11.76
C TYR A 537 11.24 -0.91 12.71
N PHE A 538 11.38 0.31 12.18
CA PHE A 538 11.37 1.52 13.01
C PHE A 538 10.02 1.70 13.73
N VAL A 539 8.92 1.53 13.01
CA VAL A 539 7.57 1.62 13.58
C VAL A 539 7.29 0.48 14.55
N GLY A 540 7.61 -0.76 14.18
CA GLY A 540 7.42 -1.94 15.03
C GLY A 540 8.18 -1.83 16.34
N LEU A 541 9.43 -1.34 16.31
CA LEU A 541 10.20 -1.09 17.52
C LEU A 541 9.54 -0.02 18.41
N LEU A 542 9.11 1.11 17.83
CA LEU A 542 8.44 2.16 18.61
C LEU A 542 7.12 1.66 19.23
N ASN A 543 6.36 0.87 18.49
CA ASN A 543 5.13 0.28 19.03
C ASN A 543 5.42 -0.65 20.21
N SER A 544 6.45 -1.48 20.09
CA SER A 544 6.88 -2.40 21.16
C SER A 544 7.29 -1.65 22.43
N VAL A 545 8.17 -0.65 22.32
CA VAL A 545 8.65 0.11 23.49
C VAL A 545 7.58 1.02 24.11
N CYS A 546 6.57 1.42 23.36
CA CYS A 546 5.46 2.26 23.84
C CYS A 546 4.25 1.45 24.30
N GLY A 547 4.29 0.12 24.20
CA GLY A 547 3.15 -0.75 24.48
C GLY A 547 1.94 -0.47 23.59
N LYS A 548 2.18 -0.12 22.32
CA LYS A 548 1.14 0.08 21.33
C LYS A 548 0.90 -1.24 20.60
N GLU A 549 -0.09 -2.01 21.07
CA GLU A 549 -0.35 -3.37 20.58
C GLU A 549 -1.00 -3.44 19.19
N ASP A 550 -1.60 -2.35 18.71
CA ASP A 550 -2.50 -2.37 17.56
C ASP A 550 -1.89 -1.77 16.27
N SER A 551 -0.61 -1.92 16.01
CA SER A 551 -0.10 -1.50 14.70
C SER A 551 -0.18 -2.64 13.70
N ILE A 552 -0.97 -2.44 12.66
CA ILE A 552 -1.04 -3.32 11.50
C ILE A 552 -0.12 -2.76 10.43
N VAL A 553 0.94 -3.48 10.13
CA VAL A 553 1.82 -3.15 9.00
C VAL A 553 1.33 -3.94 7.79
N VAL A 554 0.80 -3.23 6.80
CA VAL A 554 0.33 -3.82 5.55
C VAL A 554 1.30 -3.50 4.43
N ALA A 555 1.82 -4.52 3.78
CA ALA A 555 2.72 -4.33 2.64
C ALA A 555 1.98 -3.73 1.44
N SER A 556 2.61 -2.80 0.74
CA SER A 556 2.10 -2.25 -0.51
C SER A 556 2.06 -3.31 -1.63
N LYS A 557 1.14 -3.14 -2.58
CA LYS A 557 0.89 -4.11 -3.67
C LYS A 557 1.52 -3.61 -4.97
N ASP A 558 2.54 -4.31 -5.44
CA ASP A 558 3.30 -3.97 -6.66
C ASP A 558 2.40 -3.92 -7.89
N LEU A 559 2.40 -2.78 -8.60
CA LEU A 559 1.67 -2.53 -9.84
C LEU A 559 2.57 -2.55 -11.08
N THR A 560 3.87 -2.72 -10.92
CA THR A 560 4.83 -2.73 -12.04
C THR A 560 4.78 -4.05 -12.82
N GLN A 561 4.26 -5.10 -12.21
CA GLN A 561 4.12 -6.41 -12.85
C GLN A 561 2.92 -6.43 -13.80
N THR A 562 3.18 -6.20 -15.09
CA THR A 562 2.17 -6.21 -16.16
C THR A 562 1.82 -7.61 -16.69
N SER A 563 2.50 -8.66 -16.24
CA SER A 563 2.28 -10.03 -16.72
C SER A 563 1.45 -10.84 -15.72
N ILE A 564 0.40 -11.49 -16.22
CA ILE A 564 -0.34 -12.49 -15.44
C ILE A 564 0.58 -13.70 -15.24
N THR A 565 1.17 -13.84 -14.07
CA THR A 565 1.93 -15.03 -13.68
C THR A 565 0.97 -16.15 -13.25
N ALA A 566 0.15 -16.62 -14.20
CA ALA A 566 -0.60 -17.84 -13.95
C ALA A 566 0.38 -18.99 -13.88
N THR A 567 0.34 -19.79 -12.81
CA THR A 567 1.16 -21.00 -12.73
C THR A 567 0.82 -21.94 -13.90
N ALA A 568 1.79 -22.75 -14.31
CA ALA A 568 1.59 -23.71 -15.40
C ALA A 568 0.36 -24.63 -15.16
N THR A 569 0.00 -24.87 -13.89
CA THR A 569 -1.18 -25.64 -13.48
C THR A 569 -2.47 -24.84 -13.68
N GLN A 570 -2.52 -23.56 -13.30
CA GLN A 570 -3.67 -22.68 -13.52
C GLN A 570 -3.93 -22.47 -15.01
N LEU A 571 -2.88 -22.24 -15.82
CA LEU A 571 -2.99 -22.15 -17.28
C LEU A 571 -3.54 -23.43 -17.90
N LYS A 572 -3.13 -24.61 -17.40
CA LYS A 572 -3.67 -25.92 -17.84
C LYS A 572 -5.16 -26.03 -17.51
N VAL A 573 -5.57 -25.64 -16.31
CA VAL A 573 -6.98 -25.67 -15.88
C VAL A 573 -7.83 -24.70 -16.70
N ILE A 574 -7.41 -23.46 -16.86
CA ILE A 574 -8.11 -22.45 -17.68
C ILE A 574 -8.24 -22.95 -19.11
N ARG A 575 -7.15 -23.46 -19.69
CA ARG A 575 -7.16 -24.02 -21.05
C ARG A 575 -8.10 -25.22 -21.18
N LEU A 576 -8.13 -26.13 -20.19
CA LEU A 576 -9.05 -27.26 -20.16
C LEU A 576 -10.51 -26.80 -20.11
N VAL A 577 -10.83 -25.82 -19.27
CA VAL A 577 -12.20 -25.30 -19.13
C VAL A 577 -12.64 -24.56 -20.40
N VAL A 578 -11.84 -23.62 -20.90
CA VAL A 578 -12.21 -22.76 -22.03
C VAL A 578 -12.18 -23.52 -23.35
N VAL A 579 -11.16 -24.34 -23.59
CA VAL A 579 -10.95 -25.02 -24.90
C VAL A 579 -11.69 -26.35 -25.00
N PHE A 580 -11.92 -27.02 -23.88
CA PHE A 580 -12.55 -28.35 -23.90
C PHE A 580 -13.92 -28.40 -23.25
N LEU A 581 -14.08 -27.90 -22.02
CA LEU A 581 -15.30 -28.07 -21.25
C LEU A 581 -16.47 -27.24 -21.80
N ILE A 582 -16.22 -25.99 -22.15
CA ILE A 582 -17.25 -25.10 -22.75
C ILE A 582 -17.67 -25.60 -24.13
N PRO A 583 -16.79 -25.91 -25.11
CA PRO A 583 -17.18 -26.49 -26.39
C PRO A 583 -17.84 -27.83 -26.25
N LEU A 584 -17.37 -28.69 -25.34
CA LEU A 584 -17.97 -30.01 -25.09
C LEU A 584 -19.43 -29.89 -24.62
N THR A 585 -19.74 -28.98 -23.72
CA THR A 585 -21.12 -28.72 -23.27
C THR A 585 -22.03 -28.29 -24.41
N VAL A 586 -21.52 -27.44 -25.32
CA VAL A 586 -22.25 -27.03 -26.52
C VAL A 586 -22.48 -28.22 -27.47
N VAL A 587 -21.46 -29.04 -27.70
CA VAL A 587 -21.55 -30.25 -28.53
C VAL A 587 -22.55 -31.25 -27.94
N VAL A 588 -22.47 -31.53 -26.63
CA VAL A 588 -23.40 -32.43 -25.93
C VAL A 588 -24.84 -31.94 -26.04
N ALA A 589 -25.06 -30.64 -25.82
CA ALA A 589 -26.39 -30.02 -26.00
C ALA A 589 -26.88 -30.18 -27.46
N GLY A 590 -26.00 -29.92 -28.44
CA GLY A 590 -26.30 -30.13 -29.85
C GLY A 590 -26.64 -31.57 -30.20
N VAL A 591 -25.90 -32.55 -29.69
CA VAL A 591 -26.15 -33.99 -29.87
C VAL A 591 -27.48 -34.39 -29.25
N ILE A 592 -27.77 -33.94 -28.03
CA ILE A 592 -29.07 -34.20 -27.36
C ILE A 592 -30.25 -33.71 -28.20
N VAL A 593 -30.12 -32.49 -28.73
CA VAL A 593 -31.14 -31.90 -29.60
C VAL A 593 -31.26 -32.69 -30.90
N ALA A 594 -30.16 -33.09 -31.55
CA ALA A 594 -30.14 -33.87 -32.79
C ALA A 594 -30.71 -35.27 -32.58
N VAL A 595 -30.38 -35.95 -31.47
CA VAL A 595 -30.91 -37.28 -31.14
C VAL A 595 -32.41 -37.20 -30.85
N ARG A 596 -32.85 -36.24 -30.05
CA ARG A 596 -34.30 -36.01 -29.83
C ARG A 596 -35.06 -35.73 -31.12
N ARG A 597 -34.42 -35.07 -32.09
CA ARG A 597 -35.01 -34.77 -33.40
C ARG A 597 -35.13 -36.02 -34.30
N ARG A 598 -34.20 -36.99 -34.14
CA ARG A 598 -34.15 -38.20 -34.97
C ARG A 598 -35.12 -39.29 -34.46
N TYR A 599 -35.46 -39.32 -33.19
CA TYR A 599 -36.33 -40.31 -32.56
C TYR A 599 -37.78 -39.80 -32.30
N ARG A 600 -38.10 -38.62 -32.81
CA ARG A 600 -39.46 -38.13 -33.00
C ARG A 600 -39.86 -38.15 -34.47
#